data_4f41fbd6c037685094085c929309158f
#
_entry.id   4f41fbd6c037685094085c929309158f
#
_cell.length_a   1.000
_cell.length_b   1.000
_cell.length_c   1.000
_cell.angle_alpha   90.00
_cell.angle_beta   90.00
_cell.angle_gamma   90.00
#
_symmetry.space_group_name_H-M   'P 1'
#
loop_
_entity.id
_entity.type
_entity.pdbx_description
1 polymer ?
#
loop_
_entity_poly.entity_id
_entity_poly.type
_entity_poly.pdbx_seq_one_letter_code
_entity_poly.pdbx_strand_id
1 'polypeptide(L)'
;KKSLEALSYAKALSDKVVALAINAGDTTDLQTYGAEKILTVTSDKLTHFSVKNYVALLLQVAQKEQVTTILLPSSANTRYLAPVLAVKWGGAYLSNVSSLPKDGKVQRVVFSSKAIAWVPLQAKQVITLAGNATEIKQAPVQAVVEAFTPELSEDNIKEVGTEKFTNKVSIEEASIVVSGGRGMQTPDNWHLVEDLADALGAATACTKPVSDMGWRPHSEHIGQTGKPLSCDLYIALGVSGAIQHIAGVNASKVKVVINSDPEAPFFKAADYGIVGDLFEVVPRLTEKIKNLQK
;
A
#
# COMPACT_ATOMS: atom_id res chain seq x y z
N LYS A 1 -5.29 -1.90 7.50
CA LYS A 1 -4.31 -2.87 6.98
C LYS A 1 -2.88 -2.30 7.05
N LYS A 2 -2.53 -1.22 6.35
CA LYS A 2 -1.16 -0.66 6.28
C LYS A 2 -0.58 -0.27 7.65
N SER A 3 -1.41 0.25 8.55
CA SER A 3 -0.98 0.60 9.92
C SER A 3 -0.68 -0.65 10.75
N LEU A 4 -1.49 -1.71 10.61
CA LEU A 4 -1.27 -2.98 11.30
C LEU A 4 -0.03 -3.71 10.78
N GLU A 5 0.25 -3.62 9.48
CA GLU A 5 1.50 -4.10 8.88
C GLU A 5 2.70 -3.37 9.49
N ALA A 6 2.62 -2.03 9.61
CA ALA A 6 3.68 -1.25 10.23
C ALA A 6 3.90 -1.61 11.72
N LEU A 7 2.83 -1.88 12.47
CA LEU A 7 2.94 -2.35 13.86
C LEU A 7 3.59 -3.72 13.94
N SER A 8 3.17 -4.68 13.10
CA SER A 8 3.77 -6.02 13.05
C SER A 8 5.26 -5.95 12.68
N TYR A 9 5.62 -5.04 11.78
CA TYR A 9 7.01 -4.79 11.42
C TYR A 9 7.78 -4.15 12.60
N ALA A 10 7.20 -3.15 13.28
CA ALA A 10 7.81 -2.50 14.43
C ALA A 10 8.07 -3.50 15.57
N LYS A 11 7.11 -4.40 15.85
CA LYS A 11 7.25 -5.44 16.87
C LYS A 11 8.33 -6.47 16.53
N ALA A 12 8.54 -6.74 15.25
CA ALA A 12 9.65 -7.58 14.79
C ALA A 12 11.03 -6.88 14.89
N LEU A 13 11.07 -5.55 14.97
CA LEU A 13 12.29 -4.76 15.16
C LEU A 13 12.64 -4.56 16.62
N SER A 14 11.65 -4.40 17.49
CA SER A 14 11.83 -3.99 18.89
C SER A 14 10.72 -4.52 19.77
N ASP A 15 11.05 -4.85 21.01
CA ASP A 15 10.06 -5.18 22.02
C ASP A 15 9.27 -3.94 22.45
N LYS A 16 9.88 -2.77 22.48
CA LYS A 16 9.24 -1.52 22.85
C LYS A 16 8.69 -0.81 21.62
N VAL A 17 7.37 -0.81 21.47
CA VAL A 17 6.67 -0.17 20.36
C VAL A 17 5.69 0.87 20.88
N VAL A 18 5.88 2.13 20.44
CA VAL A 18 4.95 3.23 20.69
C VAL A 18 4.16 3.52 19.42
N ALA A 19 2.85 3.38 19.48
CA ALA A 19 1.96 3.76 18.38
C ALA A 19 1.47 5.21 18.56
N LEU A 20 1.42 5.95 17.47
CA LEU A 20 0.85 7.30 17.44
C LEU A 20 -0.47 7.27 16.66
N ALA A 21 -1.57 7.54 17.34
CA ALA A 21 -2.91 7.61 16.79
C ALA A 21 -3.36 9.06 16.65
N ILE A 22 -3.58 9.52 15.43
CA ILE A 22 -3.92 10.91 15.11
C ILE A 22 -5.37 11.01 14.69
N ASN A 23 -6.19 11.76 15.43
CA ASN A 23 -7.63 11.92 15.19
C ASN A 23 -8.37 10.57 15.00
N ALA A 24 -7.89 9.51 15.67
CA ALA A 24 -8.48 8.19 15.61
C ALA A 24 -9.59 8.04 16.65
N GLY A 25 -10.74 7.46 16.24
CA GLY A 25 -11.85 7.21 17.15
C GLY A 25 -11.62 5.98 18.04
N ASP A 26 -11.12 4.89 17.47
CA ASP A 26 -10.83 3.64 18.17
C ASP A 26 -9.36 3.24 17.96
N THR A 27 -8.69 2.88 19.04
CA THR A 27 -7.29 2.46 19.06
C THR A 27 -7.09 1.06 19.64
N THR A 28 -8.17 0.34 19.91
CA THR A 28 -8.16 -0.99 20.56
C THR A 28 -7.34 -2.00 19.78
N ASP A 29 -7.45 -1.98 18.45
CA ASP A 29 -6.68 -2.87 17.58
C ASP A 29 -5.16 -2.70 17.71
N LEU A 30 -4.66 -1.53 18.09
CA LEU A 30 -3.22 -1.26 18.12
C LEU A 30 -2.50 -2.11 19.18
N GLN A 31 -3.14 -2.36 20.34
CA GLN A 31 -2.59 -3.24 21.37
C GLN A 31 -2.57 -4.71 20.95
N THR A 32 -3.52 -5.14 20.10
CA THR A 32 -3.60 -6.51 19.59
C THR A 32 -2.42 -6.83 18.68
N TYR A 33 -1.81 -5.81 18.07
CA TYR A 33 -0.66 -5.96 17.18
C TYR A 33 0.67 -5.47 17.78
N GLY A 34 0.77 -5.36 19.10
CA GLY A 34 2.04 -5.21 19.81
C GLY A 34 2.44 -3.79 20.18
N ALA A 35 1.52 -2.82 20.12
CA ALA A 35 1.79 -1.48 20.65
C ALA A 35 1.70 -1.50 22.19
N GLU A 36 2.83 -1.35 22.88
CA GLU A 36 2.88 -1.32 24.35
C GLU A 36 2.45 0.04 24.91
N LYS A 37 2.62 1.08 24.12
CA LYS A 37 2.15 2.43 24.43
C LYS A 37 1.43 3.02 23.22
N ILE A 38 0.31 3.68 23.46
CA ILE A 38 -0.46 4.37 22.43
C ILE A 38 -0.57 5.84 22.82
N LEU A 39 0.03 6.71 22.02
CA LEU A 39 -0.16 8.15 22.15
C LEU A 39 -1.33 8.56 21.27
N THR A 40 -2.36 9.14 21.87
CA THR A 40 -3.52 9.68 21.16
C THR A 40 -3.41 11.18 21.02
N VAL A 41 -3.59 11.68 19.81
CA VAL A 41 -3.56 13.10 19.47
C VAL A 41 -4.87 13.48 18.82
N THR A 42 -5.56 14.47 19.38
CA THR A 42 -6.75 15.08 18.78
C THR A 42 -6.47 16.56 18.51
N SER A 43 -6.51 16.96 17.24
CA SER A 43 -6.26 18.33 16.84
C SER A 43 -6.86 18.66 15.48
N ASP A 44 -7.56 19.80 15.40
CA ASP A 44 -8.12 20.30 14.13
C ASP A 44 -7.01 20.63 13.12
N LYS A 45 -5.82 21.04 13.59
CA LYS A 45 -4.64 21.31 12.74
C LYS A 45 -4.05 20.08 12.06
N LEU A 46 -4.51 18.86 12.44
CA LEU A 46 -4.12 17.58 11.87
C LEU A 46 -5.27 16.88 11.14
N THR A 47 -6.41 17.55 10.95
CA THR A 47 -7.54 17.01 10.17
C THR A 47 -7.16 16.86 8.70
N HIS A 48 -6.37 17.79 8.18
CA HIS A 48 -5.81 17.74 6.84
C HIS A 48 -4.30 17.44 6.91
N PHE A 49 -3.79 16.77 5.87
CA PHE A 49 -2.38 16.44 5.82
C PHE A 49 -1.53 17.69 5.59
N SER A 50 -0.65 17.97 6.54
CA SER A 50 0.36 19.02 6.48
C SER A 50 1.72 18.46 6.86
N VAL A 51 2.67 18.48 5.93
CA VAL A 51 4.05 18.02 6.21
C VAL A 51 4.64 18.77 7.39
N LYS A 52 4.41 20.07 7.47
CA LYS A 52 4.91 20.95 8.54
C LYS A 52 4.44 20.47 9.92
N ASN A 53 3.13 20.31 10.09
CA ASN A 53 2.53 19.95 11.38
C ASN A 53 2.77 18.50 11.76
N TYR A 54 2.73 17.57 10.77
CA TYR A 54 3.05 16.16 11.03
C TYR A 54 4.52 15.95 11.40
N VAL A 55 5.45 16.69 10.77
CA VAL A 55 6.87 16.67 11.17
C VAL A 55 7.06 17.22 12.56
N ALA A 56 6.41 18.36 12.89
CA ALA A 56 6.49 18.95 14.22
C ALA A 56 5.98 17.99 15.30
N LEU A 57 4.83 17.34 15.07
CA LEU A 57 4.29 16.32 15.95
C LEU A 57 5.26 15.16 16.16
N LEU A 58 5.75 14.55 15.06
CA LEU A 58 6.62 13.39 15.13
C LEU A 58 7.96 13.69 15.83
N LEU A 59 8.51 14.89 15.66
CA LEU A 59 9.72 15.31 16.36
C LEU A 59 9.49 15.43 17.87
N GLN A 60 8.37 16.00 18.30
CA GLN A 60 8.02 16.12 19.72
C GLN A 60 7.79 14.76 20.35
N VAL A 61 7.10 13.85 19.65
CA VAL A 61 6.89 12.47 20.10
C VAL A 61 8.23 11.73 20.16
N ALA A 62 9.08 11.86 19.15
CA ALA A 62 10.40 11.23 19.11
C ALA A 62 11.30 11.68 20.25
N GLN A 63 11.23 12.95 20.62
CA GLN A 63 11.96 13.51 21.77
C GLN A 63 11.39 13.00 23.09
N LYS A 64 10.06 13.00 23.26
CA LYS A 64 9.39 12.52 24.48
C LYS A 64 9.67 11.05 24.75
N GLU A 65 9.53 10.22 23.75
CA GLU A 65 9.67 8.77 23.87
C GLU A 65 11.12 8.27 23.65
N GLN A 66 12.03 9.17 23.33
CA GLN A 66 13.46 8.89 23.07
C GLN A 66 13.67 7.76 22.06
N VAL A 67 12.84 7.74 21.02
CA VAL A 67 12.92 6.71 19.99
C VAL A 67 14.11 6.93 19.06
N THR A 68 14.65 5.83 18.54
CA THR A 68 15.75 5.85 17.56
C THR A 68 15.27 5.49 16.14
N THR A 69 14.08 4.91 16.04
CA THR A 69 13.48 4.52 14.75
C THR A 69 12.05 5.04 14.69
N ILE A 70 11.73 5.74 13.61
CA ILE A 70 10.35 6.12 13.25
C ILE A 70 9.96 5.29 12.05
N LEU A 71 8.89 4.52 12.19
CA LEU A 71 8.36 3.66 11.15
C LEU A 71 7.05 4.24 10.61
N LEU A 72 6.96 4.37 9.30
CA LEU A 72 5.80 4.90 8.60
C LEU A 72 5.26 3.88 7.59
N PRO A 73 3.93 3.67 7.52
CA PRO A 73 3.33 2.77 6.54
C PRO A 73 3.46 3.32 5.11
N SER A 74 3.28 2.46 4.12
CA SER A 74 3.23 2.86 2.72
C SER A 74 1.99 3.71 2.42
N SER A 75 2.17 5.00 2.15
CA SER A 75 1.10 5.89 1.71
C SER A 75 1.64 7.05 0.85
N ALA A 76 0.75 7.73 0.12
CA ALA A 76 1.12 8.93 -0.63
C ALA A 76 1.70 10.00 0.31
N ASN A 77 1.07 10.25 1.45
CA ASN A 77 1.49 11.25 2.42
C ASN A 77 2.87 10.96 3.02
N THR A 78 3.19 9.70 3.29
CA THR A 78 4.49 9.33 3.89
C THR A 78 5.65 9.56 2.94
N ARG A 79 5.43 9.57 1.61
CA ARG A 79 6.47 9.91 0.61
C ARG A 79 6.94 11.35 0.72
N TYR A 80 6.04 12.27 1.09
CA TYR A 80 6.37 13.69 1.32
C TYR A 80 6.89 13.92 2.74
N LEU A 81 6.30 13.24 3.73
CA LEU A 81 6.62 13.41 5.14
C LEU A 81 8.00 12.88 5.51
N ALA A 82 8.31 11.65 5.13
CA ALA A 82 9.47 10.92 5.64
C ALA A 82 10.84 11.57 5.34
N PRO A 83 11.13 12.04 4.11
CA PRO A 83 12.40 12.68 3.83
C PRO A 83 12.59 13.98 4.61
N VAL A 84 11.54 14.80 4.74
CA VAL A 84 11.60 16.05 5.53
C VAL A 84 11.79 15.76 7.01
N LEU A 85 11.09 14.74 7.53
CA LEU A 85 11.24 14.28 8.91
C LEU A 85 12.68 13.81 9.19
N ALA A 86 13.23 12.98 8.32
CA ALA A 86 14.58 12.45 8.49
C ALA A 86 15.63 13.55 8.56
N VAL A 87 15.56 14.52 7.65
CA VAL A 87 16.48 15.67 7.65
C VAL A 87 16.35 16.50 8.92
N LYS A 88 15.11 16.85 9.32
CA LYS A 88 14.88 17.67 10.51
C LYS A 88 15.22 16.95 11.81
N TRP A 89 15.05 15.64 11.84
CA TRP A 89 15.40 14.80 12.99
C TRP A 89 16.89 14.48 13.07
N GLY A 90 17.63 14.64 11.96
CA GLY A 90 19.05 14.27 11.86
C GLY A 90 19.25 12.74 11.85
N GLY A 91 18.34 12.02 11.22
CA GLY A 91 18.38 10.57 11.06
C GLY A 91 18.51 10.15 9.59
N ALA A 92 18.92 8.90 9.35
CA ALA A 92 18.92 8.32 8.01
C ALA A 92 17.49 8.09 7.51
N TYR A 93 17.30 8.09 6.18
CA TYR A 93 16.03 7.74 5.56
C TYR A 93 16.13 6.46 4.75
N LEU A 94 15.42 5.42 5.17
CA LEU A 94 15.28 4.15 4.48
C LEU A 94 13.90 4.06 3.83
N SER A 95 13.84 4.35 2.54
CA SER A 95 12.58 4.37 1.81
C SER A 95 12.24 3.01 1.21
N ASN A 96 10.94 2.69 1.19
CA ASN A 96 10.39 1.54 0.47
C ASN A 96 11.03 0.21 0.90
N VAL A 97 11.16 0.01 2.22
CA VAL A 97 11.72 -1.21 2.81
C VAL A 97 10.74 -2.36 2.60
N SER A 98 11.21 -3.46 2.02
CA SER A 98 10.41 -4.60 1.58
C SER A 98 10.67 -5.92 2.33
N SER A 99 11.52 -5.91 3.35
CA SER A 99 11.78 -7.10 4.17
C SER A 99 12.02 -6.75 5.63
N LEU A 100 11.80 -7.71 6.51
CA LEU A 100 12.34 -7.65 7.86
C LEU A 100 13.89 -7.64 7.82
N PRO A 101 14.55 -7.12 8.87
CA PRO A 101 16.00 -7.11 8.95
C PRO A 101 16.61 -8.50 8.93
N LYS A 102 17.71 -8.62 8.21
CA LYS A 102 18.60 -9.78 8.26
C LYS A 102 20.04 -9.28 8.34
N ASP A 103 20.79 -9.75 9.31
CA ASP A 103 22.20 -9.37 9.55
C ASP A 103 22.39 -7.84 9.61
N GLY A 104 21.49 -7.13 10.28
CA GLY A 104 21.51 -5.67 10.42
C GLY A 104 21.21 -4.89 9.15
N LYS A 105 20.69 -5.54 8.10
CA LYS A 105 20.33 -4.94 6.81
C LYS A 105 18.88 -5.22 6.47
N VAL A 106 18.27 -4.33 5.66
CA VAL A 106 16.94 -4.49 5.08
C VAL A 106 17.01 -4.45 3.56
N GLN A 107 16.05 -5.07 2.92
CA GLN A 107 15.90 -5.01 1.47
C GLN A 107 15.10 -3.79 1.04
N ARG A 108 15.49 -3.23 -0.10
CA ARG A 108 14.72 -2.23 -0.84
C ARG A 108 14.63 -2.66 -2.28
N VAL A 109 13.43 -2.60 -2.83
CA VAL A 109 13.23 -2.80 -4.27
C VAL A 109 13.64 -1.52 -5.01
N VAL A 110 14.54 -1.64 -5.97
CA VAL A 110 15.11 -0.52 -6.73
C VAL A 110 15.08 -0.80 -8.24
N PHE A 111 15.41 0.20 -9.04
CA PHE A 111 15.50 0.08 -10.48
C PHE A 111 14.23 -0.50 -11.13
N SER A 112 13.08 0.13 -10.83
CA SER A 112 11.74 -0.31 -11.30
C SER A 112 11.47 -1.80 -11.05
N SER A 113 11.77 -2.24 -9.84
CA SER A 113 11.61 -3.62 -9.36
C SER A 113 12.50 -4.68 -10.04
N LYS A 114 13.56 -4.25 -10.75
CA LYS A 114 14.51 -5.16 -11.40
C LYS A 114 15.69 -5.55 -10.52
N ALA A 115 15.90 -4.85 -9.40
CA ALA A 115 17.00 -5.12 -8.48
C ALA A 115 16.57 -4.96 -7.03
N ILE A 116 17.28 -5.65 -6.13
CA ILE A 116 17.13 -5.53 -4.69
C ILE A 116 18.44 -4.96 -4.13
N ALA A 117 18.34 -3.88 -3.37
CA ALA A 117 19.46 -3.32 -2.62
C ALA A 117 19.36 -3.71 -1.16
N TRP A 118 20.45 -4.22 -0.58
CA TRP A 118 20.59 -4.43 0.85
C TRP A 118 21.18 -3.18 1.49
N VAL A 119 20.46 -2.58 2.42
CA VAL A 119 20.84 -1.33 3.07
C VAL A 119 20.99 -1.57 4.58
N PRO A 120 22.10 -1.16 5.19
CA PRO A 120 22.29 -1.32 6.64
C PRO A 120 21.32 -0.42 7.43
N LEU A 121 20.81 -0.96 8.53
CA LEU A 121 20.10 -0.16 9.52
C LEU A 121 21.06 0.84 10.18
N GLN A 122 20.53 1.98 10.56
CA GLN A 122 21.27 3.06 11.20
C GLN A 122 20.81 3.25 12.65
N ALA A 123 21.68 3.82 13.48
CA ALA A 123 21.38 4.07 14.89
C ALA A 123 20.17 5.01 15.08
N LYS A 124 19.96 5.91 14.14
CA LYS A 124 18.82 6.84 14.13
C LYS A 124 18.26 6.92 12.72
N GLN A 125 16.98 6.55 12.55
CA GLN A 125 16.44 6.36 11.19
C GLN A 125 14.93 6.55 11.10
N VAL A 126 14.49 6.99 9.93
CA VAL A 126 13.10 6.99 9.48
C VAL A 126 12.96 5.90 8.41
N ILE A 127 12.05 4.97 8.61
CA ILE A 127 11.78 3.87 7.68
C ILE A 127 10.37 4.05 7.09
N THR A 128 10.25 4.01 5.77
CA THR A 128 8.95 3.81 5.11
C THR A 128 8.88 2.41 4.53
N LEU A 129 7.79 1.70 4.82
CA LEU A 129 7.58 0.35 4.31
C LEU A 129 7.13 0.37 2.84
N ALA A 130 7.53 -0.65 2.11
CA ALA A 130 6.80 -1.07 0.92
C ALA A 130 5.47 -1.74 1.34
N GLY A 131 4.52 -1.85 0.45
CA GLY A 131 3.36 -2.69 0.73
C GLY A 131 3.77 -4.17 0.79
N ASN A 132 3.14 -4.92 1.68
CA ASN A 132 3.43 -6.33 1.94
C ASN A 132 4.89 -6.62 2.36
N ALA A 133 5.55 -5.67 3.04
CA ALA A 133 6.90 -5.82 3.56
C ALA A 133 6.99 -6.89 4.66
N THR A 134 5.90 -7.13 5.37
CA THR A 134 5.79 -8.20 6.37
C THR A 134 4.36 -8.72 6.47
N GLU A 135 4.22 -9.90 7.01
CA GLU A 135 2.91 -10.45 7.37
C GLU A 135 2.32 -9.73 8.58
N ILE A 136 1.02 -9.47 8.56
CA ILE A 136 0.32 -8.90 9.71
C ILE A 136 0.13 -10.01 10.74
N LYS A 137 0.79 -9.89 11.89
CA LYS A 137 0.76 -10.86 12.98
C LYS A 137 0.22 -10.23 14.25
N GLN A 138 -0.72 -10.91 14.88
CA GLN A 138 -1.16 -10.54 16.22
C GLN A 138 -0.05 -10.82 17.23
N ALA A 139 0.18 -9.85 18.11
CA ALA A 139 1.09 -9.92 19.25
C ALA A 139 0.45 -9.15 20.43
N PRO A 140 -0.64 -9.68 21.02
CA PRO A 140 -1.44 -8.95 22.00
C PRO A 140 -0.60 -8.54 23.21
N VAL A 141 -0.70 -7.27 23.59
CA VAL A 141 -0.06 -6.68 24.76
C VAL A 141 -1.05 -5.81 25.51
N GLN A 142 -0.78 -5.56 26.79
CA GLN A 142 -1.56 -4.57 27.55
C GLN A 142 -0.94 -3.18 27.30
N ALA A 143 -1.60 -2.36 26.49
CA ALA A 143 -1.10 -1.04 26.14
C ALA A 143 -1.41 0.02 27.21
N VAL A 144 -0.48 0.92 27.43
CA VAL A 144 -0.73 2.18 28.15
C VAL A 144 -1.20 3.22 27.14
N VAL A 145 -2.41 3.74 27.29
CA VAL A 145 -2.95 4.79 26.42
C VAL A 145 -2.74 6.15 27.11
N GLU A 146 -2.09 7.06 26.41
CA GLU A 146 -1.77 8.40 26.92
C GLU A 146 -2.17 9.47 25.90
N ALA A 147 -2.90 10.50 26.34
CA ALA A 147 -3.19 11.64 25.48
C ALA A 147 -1.96 12.54 25.36
N PHE A 148 -1.63 12.95 24.15
CA PHE A 148 -0.52 13.85 23.85
C PHE A 148 -1.01 15.09 23.12
N THR A 149 -0.68 16.27 23.64
CA THR A 149 -1.03 17.55 23.06
C THR A 149 0.22 18.18 22.45
N PRO A 150 0.36 18.17 21.10
CA PRO A 150 1.52 18.75 20.44
C PRO A 150 1.41 20.26 20.30
N GLU A 151 2.56 20.94 20.28
CA GLU A 151 2.66 22.34 19.85
C GLU A 151 2.68 22.39 18.31
N LEU A 152 1.60 22.91 17.72
CA LEU A 152 1.42 23.01 16.27
C LEU A 152 1.20 24.46 15.85
N SER A 153 1.85 24.85 14.77
CA SER A 153 1.71 26.18 14.18
C SER A 153 0.55 26.23 13.18
N GLU A 154 0.13 27.45 12.85
CA GLU A 154 -0.75 27.67 11.72
C GLU A 154 -0.07 27.23 10.41
N ASP A 155 -0.84 26.63 9.52
CA ASP A 155 -0.38 26.27 8.18
C ASP A 155 -0.82 27.35 7.18
N ASN A 156 0.08 27.65 6.25
CA ASN A 156 -0.21 28.58 5.15
C ASN A 156 -0.92 27.86 3.96
N ILE A 157 -1.03 26.53 4.05
CA ILE A 157 -1.72 25.71 3.05
C ILE A 157 -3.15 25.49 3.51
N LYS A 158 -4.13 25.84 2.66
CA LYS A 158 -5.55 25.59 2.90
C LYS A 158 -6.07 24.57 1.90
N GLU A 159 -6.76 23.56 2.39
CA GLU A 159 -7.54 22.67 1.54
C GLU A 159 -8.76 23.42 1.01
N VAL A 160 -8.87 23.52 -0.30
CA VAL A 160 -10.01 24.20 -0.96
C VAL A 160 -11.11 23.23 -1.38
N GLY A 161 -10.84 21.95 -1.38
CA GLY A 161 -11.82 20.90 -1.68
C GLY A 161 -11.18 19.52 -1.69
N THR A 162 -12.00 18.51 -1.45
CA THR A 162 -11.62 17.09 -1.53
C THR A 162 -12.70 16.34 -2.33
N GLU A 163 -12.30 15.74 -3.44
CA GLU A 163 -13.16 14.81 -4.16
C GLU A 163 -12.98 13.40 -3.58
N LYS A 164 -14.02 12.89 -2.94
CA LYS A 164 -14.03 11.51 -2.40
C LYS A 164 -14.75 10.59 -3.37
N PHE A 165 -14.08 9.55 -3.83
CA PHE A 165 -14.73 8.46 -4.55
C PHE A 165 -15.46 7.57 -3.54
N THR A 166 -16.80 7.71 -3.48
CA THR A 166 -17.63 7.10 -2.43
C THR A 166 -18.12 5.68 -2.74
N ASN A 167 -18.01 5.19 -3.99
CA ASN A 167 -18.71 3.99 -4.43
C ASN A 167 -17.81 2.80 -4.83
N LYS A 168 -16.48 2.88 -4.66
CA LYS A 168 -15.58 1.76 -4.99
C LYS A 168 -14.44 1.68 -3.99
N VAL A 169 -14.04 0.46 -3.67
CA VAL A 169 -12.82 0.21 -2.86
C VAL A 169 -11.62 0.83 -3.58
N SER A 170 -10.85 1.64 -2.87
CA SER A 170 -9.63 2.23 -3.46
C SER A 170 -8.67 1.13 -3.88
N ILE A 171 -8.18 1.20 -5.12
CA ILE A 171 -7.23 0.22 -5.66
C ILE A 171 -6.00 0.08 -4.75
N GLU A 172 -5.57 1.18 -4.13
CA GLU A 172 -4.38 1.21 -3.25
C GLU A 172 -4.60 0.49 -1.91
N GLU A 173 -5.87 0.28 -1.51
CA GLU A 173 -6.25 -0.35 -0.24
C GLU A 173 -6.86 -1.75 -0.42
N ALA A 174 -7.24 -2.09 -1.65
CA ALA A 174 -7.85 -3.36 -1.97
C ALA A 174 -6.90 -4.53 -1.70
N SER A 175 -7.42 -5.59 -1.11
CA SER A 175 -6.68 -6.85 -0.96
C SER A 175 -6.64 -7.65 -2.25
N ILE A 176 -7.68 -7.52 -3.09
CA ILE A 176 -7.78 -8.17 -4.39
C ILE A 176 -8.05 -7.11 -5.45
N VAL A 177 -7.35 -7.21 -6.58
CA VAL A 177 -7.53 -6.30 -7.72
C VAL A 177 -7.68 -7.10 -9.00
N VAL A 178 -8.73 -6.83 -9.77
CA VAL A 178 -8.94 -7.37 -11.13
C VAL A 178 -8.69 -6.26 -12.13
N SER A 179 -7.78 -6.46 -13.06
CA SER A 179 -7.34 -5.46 -14.03
C SER A 179 -7.56 -5.93 -15.46
N GLY A 180 -8.18 -5.05 -16.27
CA GLY A 180 -8.36 -5.28 -17.69
C GLY A 180 -7.31 -4.57 -18.55
N GLY A 181 -6.84 -5.25 -19.60
CA GLY A 181 -5.99 -4.70 -20.63
C GLY A 181 -6.71 -4.49 -21.97
N ARG A 182 -5.97 -4.13 -23.02
CA ARG A 182 -6.52 -4.02 -24.40
C ARG A 182 -7.09 -5.33 -24.94
N GLY A 183 -6.71 -6.47 -24.37
CA GLY A 183 -7.29 -7.76 -24.71
C GLY A 183 -8.81 -7.86 -24.44
N MET A 184 -9.38 -6.92 -23.66
CA MET A 184 -10.84 -6.76 -23.51
C MET A 184 -11.53 -6.31 -24.82
N GLN A 185 -10.79 -5.89 -25.83
CA GLN A 185 -11.21 -5.50 -27.20
C GLN A 185 -12.05 -4.21 -27.24
N THR A 186 -13.13 -4.11 -26.47
CA THR A 186 -14.04 -2.95 -26.41
C THR A 186 -14.39 -2.59 -24.96
N PRO A 187 -14.82 -1.36 -24.69
CA PRO A 187 -15.30 -0.97 -23.37
C PRO A 187 -16.55 -1.73 -22.92
N ASP A 188 -17.38 -2.23 -23.87
CA ASP A 188 -18.60 -2.98 -23.55
C ASP A 188 -18.29 -4.30 -22.86
N ASN A 189 -17.14 -4.90 -23.14
CA ASN A 189 -16.69 -6.16 -22.52
C ASN A 189 -16.17 -5.95 -21.09
N TRP A 190 -16.15 -4.70 -20.58
CA TRP A 190 -15.63 -4.44 -19.25
C TRP A 190 -16.44 -5.07 -18.12
N HIS A 191 -17.68 -5.44 -18.40
CA HIS A 191 -18.52 -6.20 -17.47
C HIS A 191 -17.84 -7.49 -16.97
N LEU A 192 -16.99 -8.14 -17.79
CA LEU A 192 -16.24 -9.34 -17.36
C LEU A 192 -15.26 -9.03 -16.22
N VAL A 193 -14.63 -7.84 -16.25
CA VAL A 193 -13.73 -7.37 -15.17
C VAL A 193 -14.55 -7.07 -13.92
N GLU A 194 -15.69 -6.39 -14.08
CA GLU A 194 -16.57 -5.99 -12.98
C GLU A 194 -17.24 -7.22 -12.34
N ASP A 195 -17.76 -8.16 -13.12
CA ASP A 195 -18.40 -9.38 -12.61
C ASP A 195 -17.44 -10.27 -11.82
N LEU A 196 -16.18 -10.39 -12.27
CA LEU A 196 -15.16 -11.13 -11.54
C LEU A 196 -14.73 -10.38 -10.28
N ALA A 197 -14.61 -9.05 -10.36
CA ALA A 197 -14.27 -8.23 -9.21
C ALA A 197 -15.36 -8.30 -8.14
N ASP A 198 -16.62 -8.19 -8.52
CA ASP A 198 -17.76 -8.30 -7.61
C ASP A 198 -17.81 -9.67 -6.94
N ALA A 199 -17.58 -10.75 -7.70
CA ALA A 199 -17.52 -12.10 -7.15
C ALA A 199 -16.40 -12.30 -6.12
N LEU A 200 -15.33 -11.52 -6.19
CA LEU A 200 -14.18 -11.60 -5.29
C LEU A 200 -14.17 -10.51 -4.20
N GLY A 201 -15.10 -9.56 -4.21
CA GLY A 201 -15.03 -8.35 -3.39
C GLY A 201 -13.78 -7.52 -3.71
N ALA A 202 -13.37 -7.49 -4.98
CA ALA A 202 -12.14 -6.89 -5.48
C ALA A 202 -12.36 -5.46 -6.00
N ALA A 203 -11.29 -4.68 -6.07
CA ALA A 203 -11.29 -3.44 -6.84
C ALA A 203 -11.01 -3.70 -8.32
N THR A 204 -11.60 -2.87 -9.20
CA THR A 204 -11.30 -2.88 -10.63
C THR A 204 -10.14 -1.94 -10.96
N ALA A 205 -9.35 -2.31 -11.97
CA ALA A 205 -8.23 -1.51 -12.44
C ALA A 205 -7.99 -1.69 -13.94
N CYS A 206 -7.17 -0.84 -14.53
CA CYS A 206 -6.87 -0.91 -15.94
C CYS A 206 -5.40 -0.63 -16.26
N THR A 207 -5.01 -1.05 -17.47
CA THR A 207 -3.70 -0.69 -18.04
C THR A 207 -3.72 0.74 -18.59
N LYS A 208 -2.53 1.37 -18.75
CA LYS A 208 -2.42 2.70 -19.34
C LYS A 208 -3.14 2.85 -20.68
N PRO A 209 -2.95 1.95 -21.68
CA PRO A 209 -3.67 2.08 -22.95
C PRO A 209 -5.20 2.12 -22.81
N VAL A 210 -5.77 1.38 -21.87
CA VAL A 210 -7.21 1.39 -21.61
C VAL A 210 -7.68 2.74 -21.07
N SER A 211 -6.91 3.33 -20.16
CA SER A 211 -7.18 4.66 -19.62
C SER A 211 -7.00 5.74 -20.68
N ASP A 212 -5.93 5.67 -21.49
CA ASP A 212 -5.65 6.64 -22.56
C ASP A 212 -6.74 6.63 -23.65
N MET A 213 -7.36 5.47 -23.90
CA MET A 213 -8.53 5.34 -24.80
C MET A 213 -9.84 5.80 -24.18
N GLY A 214 -9.85 6.24 -22.92
CA GLY A 214 -11.03 6.70 -22.22
C GLY A 214 -12.02 5.59 -21.81
N TRP A 215 -11.64 4.31 -21.90
CA TRP A 215 -12.53 3.22 -21.47
C TRP A 215 -12.74 3.23 -19.95
N ARG A 216 -11.70 3.60 -19.21
CA ARG A 216 -11.73 3.70 -17.74
C ARG A 216 -11.07 4.99 -17.27
N PRO A 217 -11.50 5.53 -16.12
CA PRO A 217 -10.93 6.76 -15.59
C PRO A 217 -9.44 6.56 -15.20
N HIS A 218 -8.67 7.64 -15.28
CA HIS A 218 -7.24 7.61 -14.94
C HIS A 218 -6.96 7.16 -13.48
N SER A 219 -7.94 7.31 -12.60
CA SER A 219 -7.89 6.82 -11.22
C SER A 219 -7.77 5.30 -11.09
N GLU A 220 -8.15 4.54 -12.12
CA GLU A 220 -8.03 3.07 -12.20
C GLU A 220 -6.74 2.61 -12.90
N HIS A 221 -5.92 3.54 -13.42
CA HIS A 221 -4.70 3.20 -14.13
C HIS A 221 -3.60 2.70 -13.19
N ILE A 222 -3.09 1.47 -13.48
CA ILE A 222 -1.98 0.83 -12.79
C ILE A 222 -0.72 0.88 -13.64
N GLY A 223 0.40 1.18 -13.01
CA GLY A 223 1.70 1.17 -13.65
C GLY A 223 2.69 2.12 -12.99
N GLN A 224 3.88 2.22 -13.55
CA GLN A 224 4.95 3.09 -13.06
C GLN A 224 4.53 4.57 -13.02
N THR A 225 3.70 5.01 -13.97
CA THR A 225 3.17 6.39 -14.07
C THR A 225 1.74 6.50 -13.53
N GLY A 226 1.13 5.39 -13.16
CA GLY A 226 -0.17 5.30 -12.51
C GLY A 226 -0.02 4.98 -11.02
N LYS A 227 -0.99 4.22 -10.49
CA LYS A 227 -0.97 3.78 -9.09
C LYS A 227 -0.16 2.49 -8.94
N PRO A 228 0.87 2.44 -8.09
CA PRO A 228 1.51 1.18 -7.73
C PRO A 228 0.63 0.41 -6.76
N LEU A 229 0.56 -0.91 -6.92
CA LEU A 229 -0.21 -1.82 -6.09
C LEU A 229 0.66 -2.73 -5.23
N SER A 230 0.09 -3.09 -4.09
CA SER A 230 0.63 -4.11 -3.18
C SER A 230 -0.51 -4.93 -2.58
N CYS A 231 -1.35 -5.49 -3.45
CA CYS A 231 -2.49 -6.33 -3.05
C CYS A 231 -2.06 -7.78 -2.74
N ASP A 232 -2.94 -8.54 -2.12
CA ASP A 232 -2.70 -9.95 -1.84
C ASP A 232 -2.87 -10.79 -3.12
N LEU A 233 -3.84 -10.43 -3.97
CA LEU A 233 -4.09 -11.09 -5.26
C LEU A 233 -4.33 -10.04 -6.36
N TYR A 234 -3.56 -10.16 -7.43
CA TYR A 234 -3.72 -9.37 -8.65
C TYR A 234 -4.08 -10.28 -9.82
N ILE A 235 -5.20 -10.01 -10.48
CA ILE A 235 -5.67 -10.76 -11.65
C ILE A 235 -5.64 -9.86 -12.88
N ALA A 236 -4.87 -10.26 -13.90
CA ALA A 236 -4.70 -9.54 -15.15
C ALA A 236 -5.46 -10.22 -16.30
N LEU A 237 -6.43 -9.53 -16.88
CA LEU A 237 -7.28 -10.00 -17.97
C LEU A 237 -6.89 -9.32 -19.28
N GLY A 238 -6.33 -10.05 -20.24
CA GLY A 238 -5.92 -9.51 -21.52
C GLY A 238 -4.84 -8.42 -21.43
N VAL A 239 -3.95 -8.54 -20.46
CA VAL A 239 -2.81 -7.64 -20.23
C VAL A 239 -1.55 -8.27 -20.77
N SER A 240 -0.85 -7.59 -21.68
CA SER A 240 0.39 -8.11 -22.29
C SER A 240 1.58 -8.11 -21.33
N GLY A 241 1.62 -7.19 -20.35
CA GLY A 241 2.72 -7.13 -19.38
C GLY A 241 3.90 -6.27 -19.83
N ALA A 242 3.62 -5.07 -20.31
CA ALA A 242 4.67 -4.07 -20.50
C ALA A 242 5.41 -3.82 -19.17
N ILE A 243 6.71 -3.58 -19.23
CA ILE A 243 7.58 -3.41 -18.05
C ILE A 243 7.03 -2.35 -17.08
N GLN A 244 6.47 -1.27 -17.61
CA GLN A 244 5.88 -0.19 -16.82
C GLN A 244 4.64 -0.64 -16.04
N HIS A 245 3.86 -1.56 -16.59
CA HIS A 245 2.70 -2.13 -15.92
C HIS A 245 3.14 -3.12 -14.83
N ILE A 246 4.05 -4.05 -15.18
CA ILE A 246 4.62 -5.03 -14.24
C ILE A 246 5.27 -4.32 -13.04
N ALA A 247 6.00 -3.23 -13.26
CA ALA A 247 6.60 -2.43 -12.18
C ALA A 247 5.56 -1.90 -11.18
N GLY A 248 4.33 -1.64 -11.65
CA GLY A 248 3.22 -1.19 -10.79
C GLY A 248 2.59 -2.29 -9.95
N VAL A 249 2.77 -3.57 -10.30
CA VAL A 249 2.11 -4.70 -9.62
C VAL A 249 3.08 -5.68 -8.94
N ASN A 250 4.38 -5.47 -9.07
CA ASN A 250 5.40 -6.39 -8.54
C ASN A 250 5.35 -6.58 -7.02
N ALA A 251 4.82 -5.61 -6.28
CA ALA A 251 4.65 -5.71 -4.83
C ALA A 251 3.41 -6.53 -4.42
N SER A 252 2.60 -6.99 -5.38
CA SER A 252 1.47 -7.90 -5.10
C SER A 252 1.98 -9.30 -4.79
N LYS A 253 1.36 -9.98 -3.79
CA LYS A 253 1.83 -11.29 -3.32
C LYS A 253 1.63 -12.38 -4.35
N VAL A 254 0.45 -12.42 -4.97
CA VAL A 254 0.09 -13.41 -5.98
C VAL A 254 -0.42 -12.68 -7.23
N LYS A 255 0.13 -13.05 -8.38
CA LYS A 255 -0.25 -12.51 -9.69
C LYS A 255 -0.76 -13.62 -10.59
N VAL A 256 -1.96 -13.43 -11.11
CA VAL A 256 -2.62 -14.33 -12.06
C VAL A 256 -2.77 -13.60 -13.38
N VAL A 257 -2.47 -14.24 -14.49
CA VAL A 257 -2.67 -13.70 -15.83
C VAL A 257 -3.53 -14.62 -16.69
N ILE A 258 -4.48 -14.04 -17.41
CA ILE A 258 -5.28 -14.71 -18.45
C ILE A 258 -5.04 -13.96 -19.75
N ASN A 259 -4.45 -14.63 -20.73
CA ASN A 259 -4.15 -14.05 -22.04
C ASN A 259 -4.19 -15.15 -23.11
N SER A 260 -4.65 -14.81 -24.30
CA SER A 260 -4.63 -15.72 -25.47
C SER A 260 -3.25 -15.84 -26.10
N ASP A 261 -2.37 -14.84 -25.91
CA ASP A 261 -1.00 -14.85 -26.41
C ASP A 261 -0.06 -15.54 -25.40
N PRO A 262 0.43 -16.77 -25.70
CA PRO A 262 1.33 -17.49 -24.80
C PRO A 262 2.68 -16.80 -24.59
N GLU A 263 3.09 -15.93 -25.52
CA GLU A 263 4.35 -15.18 -25.44
C GLU A 263 4.20 -13.84 -24.70
N ALA A 264 3.00 -13.52 -24.18
CA ALA A 264 2.80 -12.28 -23.45
C ALA A 264 3.80 -12.19 -22.27
N PRO A 265 4.58 -11.08 -22.17
CA PRO A 265 5.62 -10.93 -21.14
C PRO A 265 5.12 -11.07 -19.71
N PHE A 266 3.81 -10.89 -19.48
CA PHE A 266 3.23 -11.02 -18.14
C PHE A 266 3.33 -12.45 -17.60
N PHE A 267 3.31 -13.48 -18.44
CA PHE A 267 3.47 -14.88 -17.98
C PHE A 267 4.78 -15.10 -17.21
N LYS A 268 5.85 -14.38 -17.58
CA LYS A 268 7.15 -14.46 -16.88
C LYS A 268 7.16 -13.78 -15.51
N ALA A 269 6.19 -12.91 -15.25
CA ALA A 269 6.07 -12.16 -14.00
C ALA A 269 4.91 -12.65 -13.12
N ALA A 270 4.07 -13.53 -13.63
CA ALA A 270 2.91 -14.07 -12.93
C ALA A 270 3.27 -15.36 -12.16
N ASP A 271 2.59 -15.60 -11.06
CA ASP A 271 2.69 -16.84 -10.29
C ASP A 271 1.81 -17.94 -10.89
N TYR A 272 0.69 -17.54 -11.52
CA TYR A 272 -0.22 -18.44 -12.25
C TYR A 272 -0.63 -17.81 -13.57
N GLY A 273 -0.76 -18.65 -14.60
CA GLY A 273 -1.17 -18.20 -15.92
C GLY A 273 -2.12 -19.16 -16.60
N ILE A 274 -3.10 -18.60 -17.30
CA ILE A 274 -4.01 -19.36 -18.18
C ILE A 274 -3.83 -18.81 -19.59
N VAL A 275 -3.35 -19.67 -20.51
CA VAL A 275 -3.34 -19.36 -21.94
C VAL A 275 -4.70 -19.76 -22.52
N GLY A 276 -5.49 -18.78 -22.94
CA GLY A 276 -6.83 -19.03 -23.45
C GLY A 276 -7.59 -17.74 -23.75
N ASP A 277 -8.74 -17.92 -24.38
CA ASP A 277 -9.67 -16.82 -24.64
C ASP A 277 -10.30 -16.35 -23.32
N LEU A 278 -10.07 -15.09 -22.98
CA LEU A 278 -10.62 -14.51 -21.76
C LEU A 278 -12.16 -14.49 -21.74
N PHE A 279 -12.80 -14.43 -22.94
CA PHE A 279 -14.27 -14.43 -23.07
C PHE A 279 -14.88 -15.80 -22.73
N GLU A 280 -14.09 -16.86 -22.79
CA GLU A 280 -14.50 -18.21 -22.34
C GLU A 280 -14.05 -18.48 -20.89
N VAL A 281 -12.83 -18.09 -20.55
CA VAL A 281 -12.21 -18.43 -19.26
C VAL A 281 -12.81 -17.63 -18.12
N VAL A 282 -12.99 -16.30 -18.29
CA VAL A 282 -13.42 -15.40 -17.19
C VAL A 282 -14.84 -15.72 -16.72
N PRO A 283 -15.85 -15.91 -17.57
CA PRO A 283 -17.20 -16.29 -17.11
C PRO A 283 -17.21 -17.58 -16.30
N ARG A 284 -16.50 -18.62 -16.77
CA ARG A 284 -16.39 -19.90 -16.05
C ARG A 284 -15.69 -19.76 -14.70
N LEU A 285 -14.64 -18.92 -14.64
CA LEU A 285 -13.92 -18.63 -13.39
C LEU A 285 -14.84 -17.91 -12.40
N THR A 286 -15.56 -16.90 -12.86
CA THR A 286 -16.51 -16.12 -12.06
C THR A 286 -17.62 -17.02 -11.48
N GLU A 287 -18.18 -17.91 -12.30
CA GLU A 287 -19.20 -18.86 -11.87
C GLU A 287 -18.67 -19.81 -10.78
N LYS A 288 -17.47 -20.38 -10.98
CA LYS A 288 -16.85 -21.27 -9.98
C LYS A 288 -16.57 -20.55 -8.68
N ILE A 289 -16.09 -19.30 -8.71
CA ILE A 289 -15.85 -18.51 -7.49
C ILE A 289 -17.16 -18.26 -6.74
N LYS A 290 -18.22 -17.85 -7.43
CA LYS A 290 -19.55 -17.66 -6.83
C LYS A 290 -20.09 -18.94 -6.17
N ASN A 291 -19.77 -20.10 -6.74
CA ASN A 291 -20.20 -21.40 -6.20
C ASN A 291 -19.38 -21.86 -4.98
N LEU A 292 -18.13 -21.42 -4.85
CA LEU A 292 -17.27 -21.72 -3.69
C LEU A 292 -17.61 -20.85 -2.46
N GLN A 293 -18.31 -19.73 -2.65
CA GLN A 293 -18.69 -18.81 -1.58
C GLN A 293 -20.10 -19.10 -1.01
N LYS A 294 -20.83 -20.04 -1.60
CA LYS A 294 -22.11 -20.55 -1.09
C LYS A 294 -21.87 -21.70 -0.10
#